data_14cfd2034bf13c720167272543bc3472
#
_entry.id   14cfd2034bf13c720167272543bc3472
#
_cell.length_a   1.000
_cell.length_b   1.000
_cell.length_c   1.000
_cell.angle_alpha   90.00
_cell.angle_beta   90.00
_cell.angle_gamma   90.00
#
_symmetry.space_group_name_H-M   'P 1'
#
loop_
_entity.id
_entity.type
_entity.pdbx_description
1 polymer ?
#
loop_
_entity_poly.entity_id
_entity_poly.type
_entity_poly.pdbx_seq_one_letter_code
_entity_poly.pdbx_strand_id
1 'polypeptide(L)'
;AGTIPKESAMFLAVLGGLSGTFLNQASRMRDFAVPFGTAMVMWLFSFRYPFPELHTIILICLFALILGVGAYWAKAADISAVISETIVGFLVIIFAGLSWFLLLLIFYLMGGGFTRYGYAKKEKLGIAQSHGGARGYKNVFSNSLVPLAMAVFYGIYGNDLFVYAFIGSVATANGDTLASEIGETSSSKPRMITTLKETEPGVDGGVTLLGEGASLLGALIISILAAISGMTGLLGIVIGTAAGFLGTNFDSLLGATLQSRGTLSNNGVNLAATAFGAIAGGVVWYVLHIWNIL
;
A
#
# COMPACT_ATOMS: atom_id res chain seq x y z
N ALA A 1 -1.06 30.87 21.32
CA ALA A 1 -1.73 29.59 21.12
C ALA A 1 -3.16 29.91 20.70
N GLY A 2 -3.53 29.64 19.42
CA GLY A 2 -4.87 29.85 18.92
C GLY A 2 -5.84 28.87 19.57
N THR A 3 -7.04 29.34 19.90
CA THR A 3 -8.12 28.49 20.43
C THR A 3 -8.66 27.63 19.29
N ILE A 4 -8.70 26.31 19.48
CA ILE A 4 -9.33 25.39 18.54
C ILE A 4 -10.84 25.73 18.46
N PRO A 5 -11.43 25.92 17.26
CA PRO A 5 -12.86 26.15 17.12
C PRO A 5 -13.69 25.05 17.78
N LYS A 6 -14.86 25.40 18.33
CA LYS A 6 -15.71 24.45 19.06
C LYS A 6 -16.07 23.19 18.25
N GLU A 7 -16.33 23.36 16.96
CA GLU A 7 -16.66 22.23 16.06
C GLU A 7 -15.51 21.27 15.90
N SER A 8 -14.29 21.79 15.76
CA SER A 8 -13.07 20.96 15.68
C SER A 8 -12.78 20.25 17.00
N ALA A 9 -12.97 20.95 18.13
CA ALA A 9 -12.81 20.34 19.45
C ALA A 9 -13.85 19.22 19.68
N MET A 10 -15.09 19.42 19.24
CA MET A 10 -16.15 18.40 19.33
C MET A 10 -15.84 17.20 18.42
N PHE A 11 -15.37 17.43 17.20
CA PHE A 11 -14.95 16.35 16.28
C PHE A 11 -13.82 15.53 16.88
N LEU A 12 -12.76 16.17 17.39
CA LEU A 12 -11.64 15.48 18.04
C LEU A 12 -12.08 14.70 19.28
N ALA A 13 -13.01 15.24 20.08
CA ALA A 13 -13.55 14.55 21.24
C ALA A 13 -14.33 13.28 20.85
N VAL A 14 -15.18 13.36 19.83
CA VAL A 14 -15.91 12.19 19.30
C VAL A 14 -14.94 11.15 18.75
N LEU A 15 -13.96 11.57 17.96
CA LEU A 15 -12.94 10.69 17.39
C LEU A 15 -12.12 10.01 18.50
N GLY A 16 -11.76 10.77 19.52
CA GLY A 16 -11.07 10.24 20.72
C GLY A 16 -11.91 9.21 21.45
N GLY A 17 -13.20 9.49 21.66
CA GLY A 17 -14.13 8.54 22.30
C GLY A 17 -14.30 7.25 21.53
N LEU A 18 -14.48 7.34 20.20
CA LEU A 18 -14.62 6.18 19.33
C LEU A 18 -13.34 5.32 19.29
N SER A 19 -12.17 5.97 19.11
CA SER A 19 -10.88 5.26 19.10
C SER A 19 -10.56 4.62 20.46
N GLY A 20 -10.83 5.31 21.54
CA GLY A 20 -10.66 4.78 22.89
C GLY A 20 -11.53 3.56 23.17
N THR A 21 -12.80 3.61 22.76
CA THR A 21 -13.73 2.48 22.89
C THR A 21 -13.26 1.27 22.06
N PHE A 22 -12.84 1.53 20.81
CA PHE A 22 -12.31 0.46 19.95
C PHE A 22 -11.04 -0.17 20.53
N LEU A 23 -10.08 0.63 20.96
CA LEU A 23 -8.82 0.15 21.54
C LEU A 23 -9.05 -0.60 22.86
N ASN A 24 -10.03 -0.19 23.66
CA ASN A 24 -10.42 -0.91 24.88
C ASN A 24 -10.95 -2.32 24.60
N GLN A 25 -11.65 -2.52 23.49
CA GLN A 25 -12.17 -3.84 23.08
C GLN A 25 -11.10 -4.67 22.33
N ALA A 26 -10.30 -4.04 21.48
CA ALA A 26 -9.38 -4.73 20.56
C ALA A 26 -8.04 -5.08 21.21
N SER A 27 -7.54 -4.31 22.19
CA SER A 27 -6.21 -4.47 22.74
C SER A 27 -6.19 -5.33 24.03
N ARG A 28 -5.17 -6.19 24.13
CA ARG A 28 -4.84 -6.89 25.38
C ARG A 28 -4.12 -5.98 26.39
N MET A 29 -3.44 -4.91 25.89
CA MET A 29 -2.71 -3.92 26.70
C MET A 29 -3.53 -2.63 26.86
N ARG A 30 -4.73 -2.74 27.41
CA ARG A 30 -5.73 -1.65 27.46
C ARG A 30 -5.22 -0.40 28.16
N ASP A 31 -4.53 -0.56 29.27
CA ASP A 31 -4.04 0.56 30.12
C ASP A 31 -3.04 1.46 29.37
N PHE A 32 -2.32 0.89 28.40
CA PHE A 32 -1.41 1.64 27.53
C PHE A 32 -2.08 2.02 26.20
N ALA A 33 -2.74 1.07 25.52
CA ALA A 33 -3.28 1.26 24.19
C ALA A 33 -4.40 2.31 24.13
N VAL A 34 -5.25 2.37 25.17
CA VAL A 34 -6.37 3.33 25.19
C VAL A 34 -5.86 4.77 25.32
N PRO A 35 -5.12 5.19 26.37
CA PRO A 35 -4.70 6.58 26.49
C PRO A 35 -3.74 6.99 25.36
N PHE A 36 -2.74 6.16 25.05
CA PHE A 36 -1.73 6.49 24.06
C PHE A 36 -2.32 6.51 22.64
N GLY A 37 -3.06 5.47 22.24
CA GLY A 37 -3.66 5.38 20.92
C GLY A 37 -4.73 6.44 20.68
N THR A 38 -5.56 6.72 21.69
CA THR A 38 -6.55 7.81 21.63
C THR A 38 -5.88 9.17 21.47
N ALA A 39 -4.84 9.45 22.26
CA ALA A 39 -4.08 10.69 22.14
C ALA A 39 -3.39 10.83 20.77
N MET A 40 -2.82 9.73 20.24
CA MET A 40 -2.24 9.71 18.90
C MET A 40 -3.25 10.03 17.80
N VAL A 41 -4.45 9.42 17.85
CA VAL A 41 -5.50 9.70 16.87
C VAL A 41 -5.93 11.16 16.93
N MET A 42 -6.20 11.68 18.12
CA MET A 42 -6.58 13.09 18.28
C MET A 42 -5.46 14.03 17.83
N TRP A 43 -4.22 13.73 18.18
CA TRP A 43 -3.04 14.50 17.76
C TRP A 43 -2.88 14.48 16.23
N LEU A 44 -2.97 13.33 15.60
CA LEU A 44 -2.87 13.20 14.14
C LEU A 44 -3.90 14.08 13.42
N PHE A 45 -5.15 13.98 13.83
CA PHE A 45 -6.21 14.78 13.20
C PHE A 45 -6.14 16.28 13.54
N SER A 46 -5.44 16.67 14.61
CA SER A 46 -5.25 18.09 14.93
C SER A 46 -4.46 18.86 13.86
N PHE A 47 -3.63 18.17 13.06
CA PHE A 47 -2.91 18.77 11.93
C PHE A 47 -3.79 19.03 10.70
N ARG A 48 -4.98 18.43 10.63
CA ARG A 48 -5.87 18.54 9.46
C ARG A 48 -6.91 19.66 9.58
N TYR A 49 -6.64 20.68 10.38
CA TYR A 49 -7.52 21.83 10.50
C TYR A 49 -7.33 22.82 9.32
N PRO A 50 -8.43 23.40 8.72
CA PRO A 50 -9.84 23.11 9.01
C PRO A 50 -10.27 21.74 8.52
N PHE A 51 -11.12 21.06 9.31
CA PHE A 51 -11.67 19.76 8.91
C PHE A 51 -12.64 19.93 7.74
N PRO A 52 -12.75 18.91 6.86
CA PRO A 52 -13.83 18.85 5.89
C PRO A 52 -15.18 18.89 6.60
N GLU A 53 -16.20 19.42 5.94
CA GLU A 53 -17.56 19.44 6.47
C GLU A 53 -18.06 18.01 6.73
N LEU A 54 -18.92 17.85 7.75
CA LEU A 54 -19.39 16.53 8.18
C LEU A 54 -20.00 15.71 7.04
N HIS A 55 -20.75 16.35 6.14
CA HIS A 55 -21.32 15.65 4.98
C HIS A 55 -20.23 15.09 4.05
N THR A 56 -19.13 15.80 3.83
CA THR A 56 -17.98 15.35 3.04
C THR A 56 -17.32 14.14 3.69
N ILE A 57 -17.12 14.16 5.01
CA ILE A 57 -16.59 13.03 5.77
C ILE A 57 -17.48 11.79 5.60
N ILE A 58 -18.79 11.95 5.75
CA ILE A 58 -19.76 10.87 5.56
C ILE A 58 -19.71 10.31 4.13
N LEU A 59 -19.66 11.18 3.12
CA LEU A 59 -19.57 10.75 1.72
C LEU A 59 -18.29 9.96 1.43
N ILE A 60 -17.14 10.39 1.97
CA ILE A 60 -15.86 9.68 1.84
C ILE A 60 -15.94 8.29 2.50
N CYS A 61 -16.49 8.21 3.72
CA CYS A 61 -16.67 6.94 4.41
C CYS A 61 -17.60 5.98 3.62
N LEU A 62 -18.73 6.48 3.13
CA LEU A 62 -19.68 5.68 2.34
C LEU A 62 -19.04 5.21 1.03
N PHE A 63 -18.31 6.08 0.34
CA PHE A 63 -17.63 5.75 -0.89
C PHE A 63 -16.60 4.61 -0.68
N ALA A 64 -15.72 4.76 0.32
CA ALA A 64 -14.73 3.73 0.64
C ALA A 64 -15.39 2.40 1.05
N LEU A 65 -16.46 2.46 1.86
CA LEU A 65 -17.21 1.28 2.29
C LEU A 65 -17.90 0.56 1.10
N ILE A 66 -18.52 1.30 0.19
CA ILE A 66 -19.17 0.74 -1.00
C ILE A 66 -18.15 -0.03 -1.86
N LEU A 67 -16.95 0.52 -2.05
CA LEU A 67 -15.88 -0.15 -2.79
C LEU A 67 -15.41 -1.42 -2.07
N GLY A 68 -15.22 -1.37 -0.75
CA GLY A 68 -14.85 -2.53 0.05
C GLY A 68 -15.90 -3.64 0.00
N VAL A 69 -17.19 -3.28 0.12
CA VAL A 69 -18.31 -4.24 -0.02
C VAL A 69 -18.36 -4.83 -1.43
N GLY A 70 -18.10 -4.02 -2.46
CA GLY A 70 -17.97 -4.48 -3.84
C GLY A 70 -16.85 -5.52 -4.01
N ALA A 71 -15.69 -5.29 -3.40
CA ALA A 71 -14.58 -6.24 -3.38
C ALA A 71 -14.94 -7.56 -2.65
N TYR A 72 -15.71 -7.47 -1.57
CA TYR A 72 -16.23 -8.65 -0.86
C TYR A 72 -17.18 -9.47 -1.75
N TRP A 73 -18.16 -8.85 -2.39
CA TRP A 73 -19.06 -9.54 -3.32
C TRP A 73 -18.32 -10.13 -4.52
N ALA A 74 -17.29 -9.45 -4.98
CA ALA A 74 -16.39 -9.97 -6.01
C ALA A 74 -15.48 -11.11 -5.52
N LYS A 75 -15.53 -11.49 -4.22
CA LYS A 75 -14.66 -12.49 -3.59
C LYS A 75 -13.16 -12.14 -3.72
N ALA A 76 -12.83 -10.85 -3.80
CA ALA A 76 -11.46 -10.34 -3.84
C ALA A 76 -10.95 -9.97 -2.45
N ALA A 77 -11.86 -9.71 -1.49
CA ALA A 77 -11.57 -9.34 -0.12
C ALA A 77 -12.46 -10.12 0.86
N ASP A 78 -11.93 -10.43 2.04
CA ASP A 78 -12.73 -10.88 3.19
C ASP A 78 -13.26 -9.68 4.00
N ILE A 79 -14.08 -9.94 5.02
CA ILE A 79 -14.66 -8.86 5.86
C ILE A 79 -13.56 -8.04 6.55
N SER A 80 -12.46 -8.68 6.95
CA SER A 80 -11.35 -7.98 7.61
C SER A 80 -10.61 -7.04 6.65
N ALA A 81 -10.49 -7.42 5.39
CA ALA A 81 -9.96 -6.57 4.33
C ALA A 81 -10.88 -5.39 4.04
N VAL A 82 -12.20 -5.60 3.93
CA VAL A 82 -13.19 -4.52 3.73
C VAL A 82 -13.04 -3.43 4.78
N ILE A 83 -12.97 -3.81 6.06
CA ILE A 83 -12.78 -2.86 7.16
C ILE A 83 -11.44 -2.12 7.01
N SER A 84 -10.37 -2.85 6.75
CA SER A 84 -9.03 -2.27 6.62
C SER A 84 -8.91 -1.33 5.42
N GLU A 85 -9.41 -1.72 4.26
CA GLU A 85 -9.43 -0.90 3.04
C GLU A 85 -10.28 0.37 3.21
N THR A 86 -11.42 0.26 3.92
CA THR A 86 -12.26 1.41 4.24
C THR A 86 -11.50 2.42 5.12
N ILE A 87 -10.80 1.95 6.16
CA ILE A 87 -10.01 2.81 7.05
C ILE A 87 -8.85 3.46 6.28
N VAL A 88 -8.08 2.66 5.53
CA VAL A 88 -6.96 3.17 4.72
C VAL A 88 -7.45 4.18 3.69
N GLY A 89 -8.51 3.84 2.94
CA GLY A 89 -9.10 4.72 1.94
C GLY A 89 -9.58 6.04 2.51
N PHE A 90 -10.31 5.99 3.63
CA PHE A 90 -10.75 7.18 4.34
C PHE A 90 -9.59 8.10 4.75
N LEU A 91 -8.55 7.53 5.38
CA LEU A 91 -7.40 8.31 5.82
C LEU A 91 -6.62 8.91 4.64
N VAL A 92 -6.38 8.14 3.58
CA VAL A 92 -5.67 8.63 2.40
C VAL A 92 -6.44 9.78 1.74
N ILE A 93 -7.76 9.66 1.59
CA ILE A 93 -8.57 10.74 0.99
C ILE A 93 -8.55 11.99 1.86
N ILE A 94 -8.69 11.85 3.17
CA ILE A 94 -8.70 12.99 4.12
C ILE A 94 -7.37 13.73 4.12
N PHE A 95 -6.23 13.04 4.11
CA PHE A 95 -4.92 13.65 4.22
C PHE A 95 -4.31 14.09 2.89
N ALA A 96 -4.51 13.32 1.83
CA ALA A 96 -3.83 13.56 0.56
C ALA A 96 -4.76 13.71 -0.65
N GLY A 97 -6.03 13.34 -0.51
CA GLY A 97 -7.05 13.54 -1.55
C GLY A 97 -7.32 12.32 -2.40
N LEU A 98 -8.29 12.49 -3.31
CA LEU A 98 -8.84 11.38 -4.11
C LEU A 98 -7.82 10.75 -5.06
N SER A 99 -6.93 11.53 -5.67
CA SER A 99 -5.92 10.99 -6.61
C SER A 99 -5.02 9.95 -5.97
N TRP A 100 -4.60 10.17 -4.72
CA TRP A 100 -3.79 9.23 -3.96
C TRP A 100 -4.55 7.93 -3.67
N PHE A 101 -5.81 8.05 -3.27
CA PHE A 101 -6.67 6.89 -3.06
C PHE A 101 -6.88 6.09 -4.36
N LEU A 102 -7.07 6.76 -5.50
CA LEU A 102 -7.26 6.07 -6.78
C LEU A 102 -6.05 5.23 -7.20
N LEU A 103 -4.83 5.65 -6.90
CA LEU A 103 -3.65 4.82 -7.14
C LEU A 103 -3.66 3.54 -6.30
N LEU A 104 -4.01 3.63 -5.02
CA LEU A 104 -4.19 2.45 -4.17
C LEU A 104 -5.32 1.56 -4.66
N LEU A 105 -6.45 2.15 -5.05
CA LEU A 105 -7.59 1.39 -5.58
C LEU A 105 -7.19 0.61 -6.84
N ILE A 106 -6.45 1.24 -7.76
CA ILE A 106 -5.96 0.57 -8.97
C ILE A 106 -5.03 -0.59 -8.62
N PHE A 107 -4.12 -0.41 -7.68
CA PHE A 107 -3.29 -1.51 -7.17
C PHE A 107 -4.16 -2.67 -6.66
N TYR A 108 -5.20 -2.42 -5.85
CA TYR A 108 -6.09 -3.46 -5.36
C TYR A 108 -6.88 -4.14 -6.48
N LEU A 109 -7.41 -3.38 -7.44
CA LEU A 109 -8.14 -3.92 -8.58
C LEU A 109 -7.25 -4.79 -9.48
N MET A 110 -6.04 -4.32 -9.77
CA MET A 110 -5.07 -5.09 -10.55
C MET A 110 -4.68 -6.36 -9.81
N GLY A 111 -4.34 -6.26 -8.53
CA GLY A 111 -4.00 -7.42 -7.72
C GLY A 111 -5.11 -8.46 -7.70
N GLY A 112 -6.35 -8.06 -7.42
CA GLY A 112 -7.50 -8.98 -7.43
C GLY A 112 -7.79 -9.58 -8.82
N GLY A 113 -7.56 -8.81 -9.89
CA GLY A 113 -7.72 -9.28 -11.27
C GLY A 113 -6.65 -10.30 -11.67
N PHE A 114 -5.39 -9.97 -11.44
CA PHE A 114 -4.26 -10.83 -11.82
C PHE A 114 -4.11 -12.07 -10.93
N THR A 115 -4.57 -12.07 -9.70
CA THR A 115 -4.65 -13.29 -8.89
C THR A 115 -5.49 -14.39 -9.57
N ARG A 116 -6.49 -14.00 -10.34
CA ARG A 116 -7.31 -14.94 -11.11
C ARG A 116 -6.71 -15.33 -12.47
N TYR A 117 -5.73 -14.56 -12.94
CA TYR A 117 -5.06 -14.85 -14.20
C TYR A 117 -4.27 -16.15 -14.09
N GLY A 118 -4.55 -17.09 -15.00
CA GLY A 118 -3.90 -18.40 -15.01
C GLY A 118 -4.17 -19.27 -13.77
N TYR A 119 -5.21 -19.01 -12.98
CA TYR A 119 -5.49 -19.68 -11.70
C TYR A 119 -5.47 -21.19 -11.81
N ALA A 120 -6.11 -21.77 -12.85
CA ALA A 120 -6.11 -23.23 -13.06
C ALA A 120 -4.70 -23.84 -13.26
N LYS A 121 -3.76 -23.08 -13.84
CA LYS A 121 -2.35 -23.50 -13.96
C LYS A 121 -1.66 -23.45 -12.61
N LYS A 122 -1.84 -22.37 -11.86
CA LYS A 122 -1.27 -22.19 -10.52
C LYS A 122 -1.80 -23.23 -9.52
N GLU A 123 -3.09 -23.54 -9.60
CA GLU A 123 -3.73 -24.58 -8.77
C GLU A 123 -3.14 -25.98 -9.05
N LYS A 124 -2.93 -26.34 -10.32
CA LYS A 124 -2.29 -27.62 -10.70
C LYS A 124 -0.84 -27.71 -10.19
N LEU A 125 -0.15 -26.60 -10.06
CA LEU A 125 1.21 -26.52 -9.51
C LEU A 125 1.25 -26.44 -7.97
N GLY A 126 0.08 -26.32 -7.32
CA GLY A 126 -0.02 -26.16 -5.86
C GLY A 126 0.46 -24.81 -5.32
N ILE A 127 0.57 -23.78 -6.19
CA ILE A 127 1.06 -22.44 -5.85
C ILE A 127 -0.04 -21.38 -5.87
N ALA A 128 -1.29 -21.75 -6.21
CA ALA A 128 -2.41 -20.83 -6.21
C ALA A 128 -2.68 -20.28 -4.81
N GLN A 129 -3.02 -19.00 -4.73
CA GLN A 129 -3.35 -18.35 -3.47
C GLN A 129 -4.56 -19.02 -2.80
N SER A 130 -4.46 -19.21 -1.49
CA SER A 130 -5.54 -19.81 -0.69
C SER A 130 -6.83 -18.98 -0.74
N HIS A 131 -7.98 -19.60 -0.45
CA HIS A 131 -9.30 -18.95 -0.43
C HIS A 131 -9.67 -18.24 -1.75
N GLY A 132 -9.21 -18.78 -2.90
CA GLY A 132 -9.45 -18.18 -4.21
C GLY A 132 -8.80 -16.80 -4.40
N GLY A 133 -7.78 -16.48 -3.60
CA GLY A 133 -7.07 -15.21 -3.64
C GLY A 133 -7.75 -14.05 -2.91
N ALA A 134 -8.75 -14.32 -2.07
CA ALA A 134 -9.37 -13.29 -1.24
C ALA A 134 -8.36 -12.73 -0.23
N ARG A 135 -8.19 -11.42 -0.24
CA ARG A 135 -7.24 -10.72 0.62
C ARG A 135 -7.84 -10.49 2.01
N GLY A 136 -7.02 -10.63 3.05
CA GLY A 136 -7.36 -10.30 4.42
C GLY A 136 -6.61 -9.05 4.92
N TYR A 137 -6.94 -8.57 6.12
CA TYR A 137 -6.36 -7.34 6.70
C TYR A 137 -4.83 -7.32 6.72
N LYS A 138 -4.18 -8.48 6.94
CA LYS A 138 -2.72 -8.57 6.96
C LYS A 138 -2.11 -8.18 5.61
N ASN A 139 -2.71 -8.64 4.52
CA ASN A 139 -2.27 -8.30 3.17
C ASN A 139 -2.54 -6.82 2.87
N VAL A 140 -3.71 -6.30 3.29
CA VAL A 140 -4.04 -4.88 3.14
C VAL A 140 -3.00 -4.01 3.85
N PHE A 141 -2.74 -4.22 5.13
CA PHE A 141 -1.79 -3.40 5.88
C PHE A 141 -0.34 -3.57 5.43
N SER A 142 0.09 -4.78 5.07
CA SER A 142 1.47 -4.99 4.60
C SER A 142 1.80 -4.20 3.33
N ASN A 143 0.82 -3.97 2.48
CA ASN A 143 1.01 -3.23 1.23
C ASN A 143 0.60 -1.75 1.30
N SER A 144 -0.21 -1.35 2.30
CA SER A 144 -0.78 0.00 2.35
C SER A 144 -0.29 0.85 3.52
N LEU A 145 0.35 0.27 4.54
CA LEU A 145 0.75 1.03 5.72
C LEU A 145 1.79 2.10 5.38
N VAL A 146 2.76 1.77 4.53
CA VAL A 146 3.77 2.75 4.08
C VAL A 146 3.16 3.81 3.18
N PRO A 147 2.39 3.48 2.13
CA PRO A 147 1.68 4.49 1.35
C PRO A 147 0.78 5.38 2.23
N LEU A 148 0.04 4.80 3.16
CA LEU A 148 -0.79 5.56 4.10
C LEU A 148 0.04 6.56 4.92
N ALA A 149 1.18 6.13 5.45
CA ALA A 149 2.08 7.01 6.20
C ALA A 149 2.58 8.18 5.33
N MET A 150 2.94 7.91 4.07
CA MET A 150 3.37 8.95 3.12
C MET A 150 2.24 9.93 2.81
N ALA A 151 1.01 9.44 2.61
CA ALA A 151 -0.17 10.28 2.39
C ALA A 151 -0.46 11.19 3.61
N VAL A 152 -0.35 10.64 4.82
CA VAL A 152 -0.51 11.40 6.06
C VAL A 152 0.58 12.46 6.21
N PHE A 153 1.85 12.12 5.98
CA PHE A 153 2.94 13.08 6.05
C PHE A 153 2.82 14.18 4.99
N TYR A 154 2.37 13.84 3.80
CA TYR A 154 2.05 14.86 2.79
C TYR A 154 0.95 15.81 3.28
N GLY A 155 -0.12 15.29 3.83
CA GLY A 155 -1.21 16.10 4.38
C GLY A 155 -0.79 17.02 5.53
N ILE A 156 0.24 16.66 6.28
CA ILE A 156 0.79 17.46 7.41
C ILE A 156 1.82 18.47 6.92
N TYR A 157 2.76 18.06 6.06
CA TYR A 157 3.94 18.86 5.73
C TYR A 157 3.86 19.53 4.35
N GLY A 158 2.99 19.06 3.44
CA GLY A 158 2.85 19.60 2.09
C GLY A 158 4.12 19.46 1.22
N ASN A 159 4.97 18.47 1.48
CA ASN A 159 6.26 18.32 0.81
C ASN A 159 6.21 17.22 -0.25
N ASP A 160 6.64 17.53 -1.46
CA ASP A 160 6.59 16.62 -2.61
C ASP A 160 7.46 15.35 -2.44
N LEU A 161 8.43 15.34 -1.53
CA LEU A 161 9.16 14.14 -1.16
C LEU A 161 8.20 12.99 -0.85
N PHE A 162 7.11 13.28 -0.12
CA PHE A 162 6.10 12.28 0.25
C PHE A 162 5.25 11.82 -0.93
N VAL A 163 5.10 12.66 -1.98
CA VAL A 163 4.44 12.26 -3.24
C VAL A 163 5.25 11.15 -3.92
N TYR A 164 6.55 11.38 -4.11
CA TYR A 164 7.43 10.42 -4.78
C TYR A 164 7.67 9.16 -3.95
N ALA A 165 7.74 9.30 -2.62
CA ALA A 165 7.80 8.17 -1.71
C ALA A 165 6.52 7.32 -1.75
N PHE A 166 5.34 7.95 -1.80
CA PHE A 166 4.06 7.27 -1.97
C PHE A 166 4.01 6.49 -3.29
N ILE A 167 4.35 7.16 -4.40
CA ILE A 167 4.33 6.52 -5.73
C ILE A 167 5.29 5.33 -5.76
N GLY A 168 6.53 5.49 -5.26
CA GLY A 168 7.50 4.40 -5.19
C GLY A 168 6.99 3.20 -4.37
N SER A 169 6.29 3.46 -3.26
CA SER A 169 5.70 2.42 -2.43
C SER A 169 4.56 1.68 -3.12
N VAL A 170 3.59 2.41 -3.71
CA VAL A 170 2.45 1.79 -4.42
C VAL A 170 2.92 1.08 -5.70
N ALA A 171 3.89 1.66 -6.42
CA ALA A 171 4.50 1.04 -7.59
C ALA A 171 5.22 -0.28 -7.25
N THR A 172 5.88 -0.35 -6.08
CA THR A 172 6.46 -1.59 -5.55
C THR A 172 5.37 -2.64 -5.30
N ALA A 173 4.32 -2.29 -4.54
CA ALA A 173 3.24 -3.22 -4.23
C ALA A 173 2.55 -3.77 -5.50
N ASN A 174 2.32 -2.91 -6.48
CA ASN A 174 1.70 -3.30 -7.75
C ASN A 174 2.67 -4.12 -8.63
N GLY A 175 3.93 -3.70 -8.71
CA GLY A 175 4.98 -4.41 -9.44
C GLY A 175 5.21 -5.82 -8.89
N ASP A 176 5.32 -5.96 -7.57
CA ASP A 176 5.47 -7.25 -6.89
C ASP A 176 4.28 -8.17 -7.12
N THR A 177 3.06 -7.65 -6.96
CA THR A 177 1.86 -8.44 -7.22
C THR A 177 1.80 -8.93 -8.66
N LEU A 178 2.10 -8.09 -9.66
CA LEU A 178 2.12 -8.52 -11.05
C LEU A 178 3.28 -9.48 -11.36
N ALA A 179 4.45 -9.24 -10.78
CA ALA A 179 5.60 -10.13 -10.92
C ALA A 179 5.28 -11.55 -10.47
N SER A 180 4.67 -11.68 -9.30
CA SER A 180 4.26 -12.98 -8.74
C SER A 180 3.16 -13.61 -9.58
N GLU A 181 2.04 -12.92 -9.77
CA GLU A 181 0.84 -13.49 -10.39
C GLU A 181 1.02 -13.84 -11.87
N ILE A 182 1.78 -13.05 -12.61
CA ILE A 182 2.10 -13.30 -14.03
C ILE A 182 3.33 -14.20 -14.15
N GLY A 183 4.36 -13.98 -13.31
CA GLY A 183 5.60 -14.76 -13.32
C GLY A 183 5.35 -16.25 -13.06
N GLU A 184 4.43 -16.61 -12.16
CA GLU A 184 3.99 -17.97 -11.88
C GLU A 184 3.34 -18.68 -13.10
N THR A 185 2.87 -17.92 -14.08
CA THR A 185 2.35 -18.49 -15.35
C THR A 185 3.43 -18.72 -16.40
N SER A 186 4.69 -18.38 -16.10
CA SER A 186 5.81 -18.62 -17.03
C SER A 186 5.95 -20.08 -17.44
N SER A 187 6.40 -20.32 -18.66
CA SER A 187 6.82 -21.63 -19.14
C SER A 187 8.28 -21.94 -18.82
N SER A 188 9.09 -20.91 -18.54
CA SER A 188 10.48 -21.06 -18.13
C SER A 188 10.58 -21.28 -16.63
N LYS A 189 11.54 -22.09 -16.19
CA LYS A 189 11.85 -22.26 -14.76
C LYS A 189 12.32 -20.94 -14.17
N PRO A 190 11.84 -20.60 -12.96
CA PRO A 190 12.34 -19.44 -12.24
C PRO A 190 13.82 -19.64 -11.87
N ARG A 191 14.50 -18.51 -11.62
CA ARG A 191 15.87 -18.50 -11.11
C ARG A 191 15.90 -17.76 -9.78
N MET A 192 16.62 -18.31 -8.83
CA MET A 192 16.82 -17.66 -7.53
C MET A 192 17.55 -16.34 -7.72
N ILE A 193 16.99 -15.22 -7.25
CA ILE A 193 17.57 -13.88 -7.44
C ILE A 193 18.99 -13.76 -6.88
N THR A 194 19.32 -14.51 -5.80
CA THR A 194 20.62 -14.45 -5.14
C THR A 194 21.71 -15.25 -5.83
N THR A 195 21.38 -16.33 -6.55
CA THR A 195 22.35 -17.28 -7.11
C THR A 195 22.22 -17.48 -8.61
N LEU A 196 21.15 -17.00 -9.22
CA LEU A 196 20.74 -17.18 -10.60
C LEU A 196 20.58 -18.66 -11.03
N LYS A 197 20.62 -19.59 -10.07
CA LYS A 197 20.36 -21.02 -10.32
C LYS A 197 18.86 -21.25 -10.48
N GLU A 198 18.51 -22.22 -11.32
CA GLU A 198 17.13 -22.65 -11.49
C GLU A 198 16.53 -23.15 -10.17
N THR A 199 15.27 -22.84 -9.94
CA THR A 199 14.49 -23.28 -8.79
C THR A 199 13.09 -23.71 -9.23
N GLU A 200 12.31 -24.26 -8.31
CA GLU A 200 10.94 -24.66 -8.62
C GLU A 200 9.98 -23.45 -8.52
N PRO A 201 8.88 -23.46 -9.30
CA PRO A 201 7.84 -22.42 -9.20
C PRO A 201 7.29 -22.31 -7.77
N GLY A 202 7.03 -21.06 -7.33
CA GLY A 202 6.49 -20.76 -6.00
C GLY A 202 7.53 -20.71 -4.88
N VAL A 203 8.82 -20.91 -5.17
CA VAL A 203 9.89 -20.76 -4.17
C VAL A 203 10.16 -19.27 -3.95
N ASP A 204 10.18 -18.84 -2.68
CA ASP A 204 10.46 -17.46 -2.27
C ASP A 204 11.78 -16.94 -2.86
N GLY A 205 11.72 -15.82 -3.55
CA GLY A 205 12.88 -15.23 -4.24
C GLY A 205 13.23 -15.85 -5.59
N GLY A 206 12.38 -16.75 -6.11
CA GLY A 206 12.47 -17.24 -7.49
C GLY A 206 11.88 -16.23 -8.47
N VAL A 207 12.67 -15.72 -9.42
CA VAL A 207 12.27 -14.73 -10.43
C VAL A 207 12.25 -15.32 -11.83
N THR A 208 11.38 -14.81 -12.70
CA THR A 208 11.32 -15.17 -14.12
C THR A 208 11.41 -13.90 -14.97
N LEU A 209 11.91 -13.97 -16.19
CA LEU A 209 11.93 -12.81 -17.10
C LEU A 209 10.52 -12.26 -17.36
N LEU A 210 9.53 -13.13 -17.40
CA LEU A 210 8.12 -12.74 -17.52
C LEU A 210 7.67 -11.96 -16.28
N GLY A 211 8.02 -12.41 -15.08
CA GLY A 211 7.76 -11.73 -13.82
C GLY A 211 8.45 -10.38 -13.72
N GLU A 212 9.73 -10.29 -14.13
CA GLU A 212 10.47 -9.02 -14.15
C GLU A 212 9.84 -8.00 -15.11
N GLY A 213 9.43 -8.45 -16.30
CA GLY A 213 8.69 -7.61 -17.24
C GLY A 213 7.33 -7.15 -16.69
N ALA A 214 6.63 -8.03 -15.97
CA ALA A 214 5.36 -7.72 -15.32
C ALA A 214 5.55 -6.75 -14.15
N SER A 215 6.63 -6.88 -13.38
CA SER A 215 7.02 -5.93 -12.32
C SER A 215 7.22 -4.53 -12.89
N LEU A 216 8.04 -4.42 -13.94
CA LEU A 216 8.32 -3.14 -14.58
C LEU A 216 7.03 -2.50 -15.13
N LEU A 217 6.17 -3.30 -15.78
CA LEU A 217 4.88 -2.83 -16.29
C LEU A 217 3.96 -2.38 -15.15
N GLY A 218 3.88 -3.15 -14.06
CA GLY A 218 3.07 -2.81 -12.89
C GLY A 218 3.49 -1.49 -12.24
N ALA A 219 4.81 -1.29 -12.07
CA ALA A 219 5.36 -0.05 -11.55
C ALA A 219 5.12 1.13 -12.50
N LEU A 220 5.27 0.92 -13.81
CA LEU A 220 5.04 1.93 -14.85
C LEU A 220 3.58 2.40 -14.87
N ILE A 221 2.61 1.49 -14.76
CA ILE A 221 1.18 1.83 -14.75
C ILE A 221 0.87 2.79 -13.59
N ILE A 222 1.30 2.49 -12.37
CA ILE A 222 1.10 3.36 -11.20
C ILE A 222 1.74 4.74 -11.43
N SER A 223 2.96 4.77 -11.96
CA SER A 223 3.72 6.00 -12.19
C SER A 223 3.07 6.88 -13.28
N ILE A 224 2.58 6.28 -14.36
CA ILE A 224 1.82 6.99 -15.41
C ILE A 224 0.53 7.57 -14.85
N LEU A 225 -0.21 6.79 -14.07
CA LEU A 225 -1.46 7.25 -13.48
C LEU A 225 -1.25 8.38 -12.47
N ALA A 226 -0.14 8.36 -11.72
CA ALA A 226 0.25 9.47 -10.87
C ALA A 226 0.53 10.74 -11.68
N ALA A 227 1.20 10.63 -12.83
CA ALA A 227 1.43 11.77 -13.72
C ALA A 227 0.14 12.29 -14.36
N ILE A 228 -0.73 11.40 -14.86
CA ILE A 228 -2.04 11.77 -15.45
C ILE A 228 -2.94 12.46 -14.42
N SER A 229 -2.91 12.04 -13.16
CA SER A 229 -3.67 12.66 -12.07
C SER A 229 -3.06 13.97 -11.55
N GLY A 230 -1.98 14.45 -12.16
CA GLY A 230 -1.34 15.71 -11.80
C GLY A 230 -0.51 15.67 -10.52
N MET A 231 -0.21 14.49 -9.99
CA MET A 231 0.61 14.35 -8.78
C MET A 231 2.09 14.60 -9.08
N THR A 232 2.55 14.27 -10.30
CA THR A 232 3.94 14.47 -10.75
C THR A 232 4.01 14.88 -12.21
N GLY A 233 5.17 15.37 -12.66
CA GLY A 233 5.50 15.53 -14.08
C GLY A 233 6.04 14.24 -14.72
N LEU A 234 6.50 14.34 -15.97
CA LEU A 234 7.04 13.20 -16.74
C LEU A 234 8.22 12.50 -16.05
N LEU A 235 9.07 13.26 -15.36
CA LEU A 235 10.19 12.68 -14.62
C LEU A 235 9.73 11.79 -13.46
N GLY A 236 8.56 12.09 -12.91
CA GLY A 236 7.92 11.24 -11.89
C GLY A 236 7.57 9.84 -12.39
N ILE A 237 7.28 9.68 -13.69
CA ILE A 237 7.08 8.36 -14.30
C ILE A 237 8.35 7.53 -14.19
N VAL A 238 9.50 8.13 -14.51
CA VAL A 238 10.81 7.45 -14.47
C VAL A 238 11.16 7.08 -13.02
N ILE A 239 11.03 8.05 -12.10
CA ILE A 239 11.37 7.87 -10.69
C ILE A 239 10.48 6.78 -10.05
N GLY A 240 9.16 6.87 -10.22
CA GLY A 240 8.23 5.91 -9.64
C GLY A 240 8.39 4.51 -10.21
N THR A 241 8.62 4.40 -11.53
CA THR A 241 8.86 3.11 -12.19
C THR A 241 10.15 2.46 -11.70
N ALA A 242 11.26 3.23 -11.62
CA ALA A 242 12.52 2.72 -11.13
C ALA A 242 12.44 2.31 -9.65
N ALA A 243 11.82 3.15 -8.80
CA ALA A 243 11.62 2.86 -7.38
C ALA A 243 10.76 1.60 -7.18
N GLY A 244 9.66 1.46 -7.94
CA GLY A 244 8.79 0.30 -7.88
C GLY A 244 9.49 -0.99 -8.32
N PHE A 245 10.21 -0.95 -9.43
CA PHE A 245 10.98 -2.09 -9.94
C PHE A 245 12.08 -2.52 -8.96
N LEU A 246 12.84 -1.57 -8.42
CA LEU A 246 13.86 -1.84 -7.41
C LEU A 246 13.23 -2.42 -6.12
N GLY A 247 12.07 -1.90 -5.70
CA GLY A 247 11.33 -2.39 -4.54
C GLY A 247 10.86 -3.83 -4.72
N THR A 248 10.36 -4.21 -5.91
CA THR A 248 9.98 -5.59 -6.23
C THR A 248 11.18 -6.54 -6.19
N ASN A 249 12.31 -6.11 -6.75
CA ASN A 249 13.54 -6.92 -6.69
C ASN A 249 14.07 -7.04 -5.25
N PHE A 250 13.88 -6.01 -4.42
CA PHE A 250 14.19 -6.06 -3.00
C PHE A 250 13.27 -7.04 -2.26
N ASP A 251 11.97 -7.12 -2.62
CA ASP A 251 11.04 -8.15 -2.11
C ASP A 251 11.58 -9.55 -2.40
N SER A 252 11.90 -9.84 -3.66
CA SER A 252 12.47 -11.13 -4.06
C SER A 252 13.77 -11.45 -3.33
N LEU A 253 14.62 -10.44 -3.07
CA LEU A 253 15.86 -10.61 -2.31
C LEU A 253 15.57 -10.99 -0.84
N LEU A 254 14.61 -10.32 -0.21
CA LEU A 254 14.17 -10.64 1.15
C LEU A 254 13.49 -12.02 1.20
N GLY A 255 12.71 -12.36 0.18
CA GLY A 255 12.12 -13.68 -0.01
C GLY A 255 13.17 -14.78 0.00
N ALA A 256 14.21 -14.64 -0.83
CA ALA A 256 15.32 -15.58 -0.92
C ALA A 256 16.19 -15.70 0.35
N THR A 257 16.16 -14.70 1.22
CA THR A 257 17.10 -14.62 2.36
C THR A 257 16.42 -14.73 3.72
N LEU A 258 15.52 -13.79 4.05
CA LEU A 258 14.91 -13.71 5.38
C LEU A 258 13.61 -14.51 5.50
N GLN A 259 12.78 -14.52 4.44
CA GLN A 259 11.53 -15.29 4.45
C GLN A 259 11.81 -16.79 4.36
N SER A 260 12.69 -17.22 3.46
CA SER A 260 13.10 -18.62 3.33
C SER A 260 13.70 -19.22 4.62
N ARG A 261 14.24 -18.36 5.51
CA ARG A 261 14.74 -18.77 6.84
C ARG A 261 13.69 -18.66 7.94
N GLY A 262 12.46 -18.23 7.64
CA GLY A 262 11.39 -18.02 8.62
C GLY A 262 11.60 -16.81 9.53
N THR A 263 12.55 -15.91 9.22
CA THR A 263 12.81 -14.69 10.00
C THR A 263 11.74 -13.63 9.75
N LEU A 264 11.28 -13.50 8.50
CA LEU A 264 10.16 -12.64 8.12
C LEU A 264 9.03 -13.48 7.53
N SER A 265 7.80 -13.05 7.77
CA SER A 265 6.65 -13.56 7.02
C SER A 265 6.54 -12.84 5.67
N ASN A 266 5.80 -13.40 4.72
CA ASN A 266 5.50 -12.72 3.44
C ASN A 266 4.92 -11.31 3.65
N ASN A 267 4.02 -11.12 4.62
CA ASN A 267 3.52 -9.77 4.95
C ASN A 267 4.62 -8.82 5.46
N GLY A 268 5.61 -9.35 6.20
CA GLY A 268 6.76 -8.57 6.65
C GLY A 268 7.69 -8.18 5.49
N VAL A 269 7.84 -9.05 4.51
CA VAL A 269 8.62 -8.80 3.29
C VAL A 269 7.94 -7.71 2.46
N ASN A 270 6.64 -7.82 2.20
CA ASN A 270 5.87 -6.80 1.47
C ASN A 270 5.94 -5.41 2.14
N LEU A 271 5.84 -5.36 3.48
CA LEU A 271 6.00 -4.11 4.23
C LEU A 271 7.40 -3.50 4.05
N ALA A 272 8.45 -4.33 4.14
CA ALA A 272 9.83 -3.89 3.96
C ALA A 272 10.10 -3.45 2.51
N ALA A 273 9.56 -4.17 1.52
CA ALA A 273 9.69 -3.84 0.11
C ALA A 273 8.99 -2.52 -0.24
N THR A 274 7.76 -2.30 0.25
CA THR A 274 7.04 -1.03 0.05
C THR A 274 7.76 0.13 0.75
N ALA A 275 8.36 -0.09 1.92
CA ALA A 275 9.19 0.92 2.60
C ALA A 275 10.46 1.23 1.79
N PHE A 276 11.13 0.22 1.24
CA PHE A 276 12.28 0.42 0.36
C PHE A 276 11.91 1.24 -0.89
N GLY A 277 10.80 0.91 -1.57
CA GLY A 277 10.31 1.67 -2.71
C GLY A 277 9.97 3.13 -2.36
N ALA A 278 9.39 3.37 -1.18
CA ALA A 278 9.16 4.74 -0.68
C ALA A 278 10.47 5.50 -0.48
N ILE A 279 11.45 4.88 0.16
CA ILE A 279 12.77 5.48 0.38
C ILE A 279 13.45 5.76 -0.98
N ALA A 280 13.44 4.81 -1.92
CA ALA A 280 14.03 4.98 -3.22
C ALA A 280 13.41 6.16 -3.99
N GLY A 281 12.07 6.23 -4.06
CA GLY A 281 11.37 7.33 -4.71
C GLY A 281 11.64 8.69 -4.06
N GLY A 282 11.56 8.75 -2.73
CA GLY A 282 11.82 9.98 -1.96
C GLY A 282 13.27 10.45 -2.06
N VAL A 283 14.25 9.54 -1.98
CA VAL A 283 15.67 9.87 -2.08
C VAL A 283 16.02 10.38 -3.48
N VAL A 284 15.54 9.70 -4.53
CA VAL A 284 15.81 10.17 -5.91
C VAL A 284 15.21 11.56 -6.11
N TRP A 285 13.97 11.78 -5.69
CA TRP A 285 13.37 13.13 -5.76
C TRP A 285 14.20 14.16 -5.00
N TYR A 286 14.60 13.86 -3.75
CA TYR A 286 15.38 14.78 -2.92
C TYR A 286 16.71 15.17 -3.57
N VAL A 287 17.43 14.20 -4.13
CA VAL A 287 18.68 14.44 -4.84
C VAL A 287 18.46 15.34 -6.06
N LEU A 288 17.45 15.05 -6.88
CA LEU A 288 17.15 15.84 -8.08
C LEU A 288 16.65 17.24 -7.72
N HIS A 289 15.92 17.39 -6.62
CA HIS A 289 15.46 18.69 -6.13
C HIS A 289 16.62 19.58 -5.66
N ILE A 290 17.62 19.03 -4.93
CA ILE A 290 18.81 19.78 -4.53
C ILE A 290 19.60 20.26 -5.75
N TRP A 291 19.62 19.48 -6.84
CA TRP A 291 20.32 19.82 -8.07
C TRP A 291 19.49 20.72 -9.01
N ASN A 292 18.33 21.21 -8.58
CA ASN A 292 17.39 22.02 -9.38
C ASN A 292 17.00 21.37 -10.73
N ILE A 293 16.85 20.04 -10.75
CA ILE A 293 16.39 19.27 -11.91
C ILE A 293 14.87 19.06 -11.88
N LEU A 294 14.27 19.15 -10.70
CA LEU A 294 12.84 19.08 -10.43
C LEU A 294 12.32 20.38 -9.87
#